data_b0f95416508b0af091419828de7672c7
#
_entry.id   b0f95416508b0af091419828de7672c7
#
_cell.length_a   1.000
_cell.length_b   1.000
_cell.length_c   1.000
_cell.angle_alpha   90.00
_cell.angle_beta   90.00
_cell.angle_gamma   90.00
#
_symmetry.space_group_name_H-M   'P 1'
#
loop_
_entity.id
_entity.type
_entity.pdbx_description
1 polymer ?
#
loop_
_entity_poly.entity_id
_entity_poly.type
_entity_poly.pdbx_seq_one_letter_code
_entity_poly.pdbx_strand_id
1 'polypeptide(L)'
;MRQALRTSLATLALLAAGAASAQQPQLNLYSARHYQTDEALYDNFTKATGIKINRIDADDAGILARLKTEGVASPADVILLVDAARLWRGEVDGLFQPVKSKLLDARIPAALRGKDDGQGAQWYGFSTRARVVVYDKSKVRRDDVDTYQELAEAKNKGRLCTRSGSHPYNLSLFGSMLEHLGPVKTEA
;
A
#
# COMPACT_ATOMS: atom_id res chain seq x y z
N MET A 1 2.99 19.26 65.47
CA MET A 1 3.96 18.73 64.50
C MET A 1 3.47 17.54 63.66
N ARG A 2 2.70 16.60 64.20
CA ARG A 2 2.23 15.41 63.39
C ARG A 2 1.16 15.73 62.36
N GLN A 3 0.35 16.77 62.48
CA GLN A 3 -0.68 17.17 61.49
C GLN A 3 -0.09 17.93 60.28
N ALA A 4 0.92 18.76 60.50
CA ALA A 4 1.60 19.48 59.43
C ALA A 4 2.36 18.54 58.46
N LEU A 5 2.88 17.42 58.97
CA LEU A 5 3.61 16.42 58.17
C LEU A 5 2.67 15.62 57.28
N ARG A 6 1.41 15.39 57.69
CA ARG A 6 0.40 14.65 56.89
C ARG A 6 -0.15 15.46 55.73
N THR A 7 -0.31 16.77 55.90
CA THR A 7 -0.76 17.65 54.81
C THR A 7 0.32 17.86 53.75
N SER A 8 1.60 17.93 54.12
CA SER A 8 2.70 18.06 53.17
C SER A 8 2.90 16.80 52.31
N LEU A 9 2.68 15.60 52.84
CA LEU A 9 2.74 14.35 52.06
C LEU A 9 1.56 14.22 51.07
N ALA A 10 0.37 14.65 51.46
CA ALA A 10 -0.80 14.60 50.60
C ALA A 10 -0.67 15.54 49.37
N THR A 11 -0.09 16.73 49.57
CA THR A 11 0.13 17.71 48.48
C THR A 11 1.22 17.23 47.49
N LEU A 12 2.24 16.55 47.97
CA LEU A 12 3.30 15.98 47.11
C LEU A 12 2.78 14.81 46.27
N ALA A 13 1.86 14.01 46.80
CA ALA A 13 1.26 12.90 46.09
C ALA A 13 0.30 13.38 44.96
N LEU A 14 -0.41 14.50 45.11
CA LEU A 14 -1.25 15.09 44.07
C LEU A 14 -0.44 15.71 42.93
N LEU A 15 0.76 16.23 43.18
CA LEU A 15 1.66 16.78 42.15
C LEU A 15 2.33 15.69 41.31
N ALA A 16 2.51 14.49 41.85
CA ALA A 16 3.08 13.35 41.11
C ALA A 16 2.07 12.68 40.16
N ALA A 17 0.76 12.83 40.37
CA ALA A 17 -0.27 12.28 39.53
C ALA A 17 -0.48 13.06 38.22
N GLY A 18 0.08 14.25 38.06
CA GLY A 18 -0.09 15.13 36.90
C GLY A 18 0.89 14.89 35.73
N ALA A 19 1.89 14.02 35.90
CA ALA A 19 2.86 13.72 34.84
C ALA A 19 2.58 12.39 34.11
N ALA A 20 1.31 12.07 33.88
CA ALA A 20 0.98 11.13 32.81
C ALA A 20 1.40 11.82 31.50
N SER A 21 2.61 11.55 31.02
CA SER A 21 3.05 11.95 29.69
C SER A 21 2.01 11.44 28.71
N ALA A 22 1.19 12.33 28.17
CA ALA A 22 0.31 11.99 27.08
C ALA A 22 1.21 11.47 25.95
N GLN A 23 1.26 10.15 25.80
CA GLN A 23 2.04 9.51 24.75
C GLN A 23 1.54 10.07 23.42
N GLN A 24 2.42 10.69 22.66
CA GLN A 24 2.05 11.30 21.41
C GLN A 24 1.38 10.23 20.53
N PRO A 25 0.20 10.51 19.96
CA PRO A 25 -0.48 9.51 19.15
C PRO A 25 0.41 9.05 18.00
N GLN A 26 0.44 7.76 17.75
CA GLN A 26 1.31 7.13 16.77
C GLN A 26 0.47 6.30 15.80
N LEU A 27 0.92 6.21 14.54
CA LEU A 27 0.36 5.37 13.50
C LEU A 27 1.47 4.46 12.98
N ASN A 28 1.23 3.15 13.02
CA ASN A 28 2.16 2.14 12.53
C ASN A 28 1.86 1.84 11.06
N LEU A 29 2.78 2.25 10.19
CA LEU A 29 2.68 2.13 8.75
C LEU A 29 3.61 1.03 8.25
N TYR A 30 3.05 -0.03 7.65
CA TYR A 30 3.82 -1.04 6.92
C TYR A 30 3.80 -0.68 5.44
N SER A 31 4.96 -0.44 4.84
CA SER A 31 5.07 0.11 3.50
C SER A 31 6.01 -0.68 2.60
N ALA A 32 5.50 -1.07 1.43
CA ALA A 32 6.30 -1.54 0.31
C ALA A 32 6.65 -0.41 -0.67
N ARG A 33 6.27 0.83 -0.36
CA ARG A 33 6.57 2.00 -1.19
C ARG A 33 7.92 2.57 -0.82
N HIS A 34 8.67 2.94 -1.85
CA HIS A 34 10.06 3.42 -1.71
C HIS A 34 10.30 4.71 -2.52
N TYR A 35 9.22 5.46 -2.78
CA TYR A 35 9.33 6.70 -3.54
C TYR A 35 9.66 7.87 -2.62
N GLN A 36 10.70 8.63 -2.96
CA GLN A 36 11.11 9.81 -2.20
C GLN A 36 9.99 10.86 -2.10
N THR A 37 9.09 10.91 -3.08
CA THR A 37 7.91 11.78 -3.07
C THR A 37 6.92 11.47 -1.95
N ASP A 38 6.93 10.25 -1.43
CA ASP A 38 6.02 9.84 -0.36
C ASP A 38 6.41 10.45 1.00
N GLU A 39 7.67 10.84 1.19
CA GLU A 39 8.14 11.49 2.41
C GLU A 39 7.37 12.79 2.70
N ALA A 40 7.13 13.59 1.66
CA ALA A 40 6.33 14.81 1.80
C ALA A 40 4.88 14.53 2.23
N LEU A 41 4.32 13.39 1.80
CA LEU A 41 2.98 12.96 2.21
C LEU A 41 2.94 12.64 3.72
N TYR A 42 3.92 11.88 4.21
CA TYR A 42 4.03 11.49 5.62
C TYR A 42 4.28 12.71 6.51
N ASP A 43 5.17 13.61 6.09
CA ASP A 43 5.44 14.86 6.81
C ASP A 43 4.20 15.75 6.90
N ASN A 44 3.46 15.90 5.80
CA ASN A 44 2.24 16.71 5.77
C ASN A 44 1.15 16.11 6.66
N PHE A 45 1.01 14.79 6.70
CA PHE A 45 0.10 14.13 7.61
C PHE A 45 0.46 14.40 9.07
N THR A 46 1.73 14.22 9.42
CA THR A 46 2.20 14.47 10.79
C THR A 46 2.03 15.94 11.21
N LYS A 47 2.34 16.88 10.31
CA LYS A 47 2.12 18.33 10.55
C LYS A 47 0.65 18.68 10.73
N ALA A 48 -0.23 18.07 9.96
CA ALA A 48 -1.66 18.37 10.01
C ALA A 48 -2.37 17.75 11.21
N THR A 49 -1.91 16.60 11.69
CA THR A 49 -2.62 15.80 12.71
C THR A 49 -1.92 15.75 14.07
N GLY A 50 -0.61 16.04 14.12
CA GLY A 50 0.23 15.78 15.30
C GLY A 50 0.52 14.29 15.54
N ILE A 51 0.06 13.38 14.65
CA ILE A 51 0.27 11.94 14.77
C ILE A 51 1.63 11.57 14.16
N LYS A 52 2.48 10.91 14.94
CA LYS A 52 3.77 10.41 14.47
C LYS A 52 3.57 9.12 13.68
N ILE A 53 4.20 9.01 12.51
CA ILE A 53 4.22 7.77 11.73
C ILE A 53 5.45 6.94 12.14
N ASN A 54 5.20 5.71 12.60
CA ASN A 54 6.21 4.67 12.77
C ASN A 54 6.18 3.77 11.54
N ARG A 55 7.21 3.87 10.69
CA ARG A 55 7.25 3.13 9.43
C ARG A 55 8.11 1.88 9.52
N ILE A 56 7.62 0.79 8.92
CA ILE A 56 8.35 -0.42 8.63
C ILE A 56 8.31 -0.63 7.12
N ASP A 57 9.49 -0.63 6.51
CA ASP A 57 9.65 -0.79 5.07
C ASP A 57 10.12 -2.21 4.73
N ALA A 58 9.46 -2.87 3.77
CA ALA A 58 9.83 -4.13 3.18
C ALA A 58 9.23 -4.23 1.78
N ASP A 59 9.53 -5.29 1.03
CA ASP A 59 8.79 -5.56 -0.22
C ASP A 59 7.35 -6.05 0.07
N ASP A 60 6.49 -6.05 -0.95
CA ASP A 60 5.08 -6.44 -0.80
C ASP A 60 4.91 -7.86 -0.22
N ALA A 61 5.77 -8.80 -0.60
CA ALA A 61 5.71 -10.18 -0.13
C ALA A 61 6.11 -10.25 1.35
N GLY A 62 7.13 -9.51 1.75
CA GLY A 62 7.62 -9.41 3.13
C GLY A 62 6.57 -8.78 4.04
N ILE A 63 5.88 -7.71 3.60
CA ILE A 63 4.79 -7.10 4.37
C ILE A 63 3.65 -8.09 4.59
N LEU A 64 3.18 -8.78 3.53
CA LEU A 64 2.09 -9.76 3.66
C LEU A 64 2.48 -10.97 4.52
N ALA A 65 3.72 -11.47 4.38
CA ALA A 65 4.22 -12.56 5.22
C ALA A 65 4.30 -12.16 6.69
N ARG A 66 4.75 -10.95 6.97
CA ARG A 66 4.81 -10.40 8.32
C ARG A 66 3.42 -10.30 8.95
N LEU A 67 2.45 -9.74 8.24
CA LEU A 67 1.06 -9.65 8.71
C LEU A 67 0.48 -11.03 9.04
N LYS A 68 0.73 -12.04 8.21
CA LYS A 68 0.31 -13.41 8.48
C LYS A 68 0.93 -13.98 9.75
N THR A 69 2.19 -13.70 9.99
CA THR A 69 2.92 -14.17 11.19
C THR A 69 2.43 -13.47 12.44
N GLU A 70 2.20 -12.17 12.38
CA GLU A 70 1.71 -11.36 13.50
C GLU A 70 0.22 -11.64 13.80
N GLY A 71 -0.56 -11.96 12.77
CA GLY A 71 -1.99 -12.27 12.89
C GLY A 71 -2.76 -11.14 13.57
N VAL A 72 -3.65 -11.49 14.48
CA VAL A 72 -4.49 -10.54 15.23
C VAL A 72 -3.70 -9.64 16.19
N ALA A 73 -2.46 -9.97 16.46
CA ALA A 73 -1.55 -9.19 17.30
C ALA A 73 -0.72 -8.18 16.50
N SER A 74 -0.92 -8.09 15.19
CA SER A 74 -0.20 -7.12 14.36
C SER A 74 -0.43 -5.68 14.85
N PRO A 75 0.63 -4.91 15.08
CA PRO A 75 0.51 -3.51 15.45
C PRO A 75 0.25 -2.60 14.23
N ALA A 76 0.17 -3.13 13.01
CA ALA A 76 -0.01 -2.34 11.80
C ALA A 76 -1.40 -1.68 11.77
N ASP A 77 -1.43 -0.35 11.67
CA ASP A 77 -2.66 0.43 11.49
C ASP A 77 -2.98 0.64 10.01
N VAL A 78 -1.95 0.86 9.20
CA VAL A 78 -2.07 1.11 7.75
C VAL A 78 -1.02 0.34 6.99
N ILE A 79 -1.41 -0.18 5.82
CA ILE A 79 -0.55 -0.94 4.93
C ILE A 79 -0.55 -0.28 3.56
N LEU A 80 0.64 0.02 3.02
CA LEU A 80 0.83 0.56 1.68
C LEU A 80 1.54 -0.46 0.79
N LEU A 81 0.83 -1.00 -0.19
CA LEU A 81 1.38 -1.89 -1.21
C LEU A 81 1.43 -1.18 -2.57
N VAL A 82 2.20 -1.73 -3.50
CA VAL A 82 2.45 -1.06 -4.79
C VAL A 82 1.54 -1.52 -5.92
N ASP A 83 0.75 -2.58 -5.70
CA ASP A 83 -0.08 -3.17 -6.76
C ASP A 83 -1.40 -3.74 -6.23
N ALA A 84 -2.50 -3.54 -6.99
CA ALA A 84 -3.83 -4.00 -6.61
C ALA A 84 -3.93 -5.53 -6.45
N ALA A 85 -3.14 -6.31 -7.21
CA ALA A 85 -3.11 -7.77 -7.08
C ALA A 85 -2.58 -8.21 -5.70
N ARG A 86 -1.66 -7.46 -5.11
CA ARG A 86 -1.17 -7.70 -3.75
C ARG A 86 -2.20 -7.32 -2.69
N LEU A 87 -2.93 -6.23 -2.90
CA LEU A 87 -4.05 -5.85 -2.03
C LEU A 87 -5.17 -6.90 -2.09
N TRP A 88 -5.56 -7.33 -3.28
CA TRP A 88 -6.51 -8.41 -3.45
C TRP A 88 -6.07 -9.70 -2.75
N ARG A 89 -4.79 -10.05 -2.85
CA ARG A 89 -4.25 -11.22 -2.14
C ARG A 89 -4.37 -11.07 -0.62
N GLY A 90 -4.06 -9.91 -0.07
CA GLY A 90 -4.24 -9.62 1.36
C GLY A 90 -5.70 -9.70 1.79
N GLU A 91 -6.62 -9.22 0.95
CA GLU A 91 -8.06 -9.34 1.17
C GLU A 91 -8.51 -10.81 1.22
N VAL A 92 -8.12 -11.64 0.23
CA VAL A 92 -8.44 -13.08 0.18
C VAL A 92 -7.85 -13.84 1.38
N ASP A 93 -6.67 -13.46 1.83
CA ASP A 93 -6.02 -14.05 3.00
C ASP A 93 -6.59 -13.52 4.34
N GLY A 94 -7.60 -12.61 4.31
CA GLY A 94 -8.25 -12.05 5.50
C GLY A 94 -7.35 -11.17 6.36
N LEU A 95 -6.38 -10.48 5.76
CA LEU A 95 -5.39 -9.68 6.48
C LEU A 95 -5.84 -8.25 6.75
N PHE A 96 -6.94 -7.81 6.15
CA PHE A 96 -7.42 -6.43 6.24
C PHE A 96 -8.78 -6.36 6.90
N GLN A 97 -9.08 -5.22 7.50
CA GLN A 97 -10.39 -4.90 8.02
C GLN A 97 -11.13 -3.97 7.06
N PRO A 98 -12.46 -4.12 6.90
CA PRO A 98 -13.24 -3.22 6.08
C PRO A 98 -13.32 -1.83 6.71
N VAL A 99 -13.29 -0.80 5.87
CA VAL A 99 -13.38 0.60 6.28
C VAL A 99 -14.52 1.29 5.54
N LYS A 100 -15.48 1.85 6.30
CA LYS A 100 -16.50 2.75 5.77
C LYS A 100 -16.03 4.19 5.86
N SER A 101 -15.80 4.84 4.74
CA SER A 101 -15.39 6.23 4.69
C SER A 101 -16.07 6.97 3.55
N LYS A 102 -17.00 7.86 3.88
CA LYS A 102 -17.65 8.73 2.89
C LYS A 102 -16.66 9.55 2.06
N LEU A 103 -15.51 9.92 2.66
CA LEU A 103 -14.46 10.66 1.97
C LEU A 103 -13.75 9.81 0.93
N LEU A 104 -13.36 8.59 1.29
CA LEU A 104 -12.71 7.65 0.36
C LEU A 104 -13.68 7.22 -0.74
N ASP A 105 -14.93 6.95 -0.39
CA ASP A 105 -15.97 6.54 -1.33
C ASP A 105 -16.30 7.64 -2.35
N ALA A 106 -16.24 8.90 -1.95
CA ALA A 106 -16.46 10.02 -2.85
C ALA A 106 -15.25 10.33 -3.74
N ARG A 107 -14.02 10.00 -3.31
CA ARG A 107 -12.80 10.39 -4.02
C ARG A 107 -12.15 9.28 -4.83
N ILE A 108 -12.36 8.02 -4.44
CA ILE A 108 -11.75 6.88 -5.11
C ILE A 108 -12.82 6.13 -5.91
N PRO A 109 -12.67 6.00 -7.23
CA PRO A 109 -13.61 5.26 -8.08
C PRO A 109 -13.83 3.82 -7.59
N ALA A 110 -15.04 3.29 -7.74
CA ALA A 110 -15.37 1.93 -7.30
C ALA A 110 -14.46 0.85 -7.92
N ALA A 111 -14.03 1.04 -9.17
CA ALA A 111 -13.10 0.13 -9.84
C ALA A 111 -11.68 0.11 -9.24
N LEU A 112 -11.36 1.05 -8.36
CA LEU A 112 -10.06 1.16 -7.69
C LEU A 112 -10.15 0.85 -6.19
N ARG A 113 -11.17 0.10 -5.77
CA ARG A 113 -11.39 -0.33 -4.38
C ARG A 113 -11.59 -1.84 -4.30
N GLY A 114 -11.31 -2.40 -3.14
CA GLY A 114 -11.73 -3.75 -2.78
C GLY A 114 -13.25 -3.88 -2.81
N LYS A 115 -13.75 -5.10 -2.85
CA LYS A 115 -15.19 -5.37 -2.85
C LYS A 115 -15.81 -4.85 -1.55
N ASP A 116 -16.92 -4.11 -1.67
CA ASP A 116 -17.73 -3.71 -0.54
C ASP A 116 -18.95 -4.65 -0.44
N ASP A 117 -19.03 -5.41 0.65
CA ASP A 117 -20.14 -6.31 0.97
C ASP A 117 -21.16 -5.68 1.93
N GLY A 118 -21.14 -4.36 2.07
CA GLY A 118 -21.96 -3.60 3.01
C GLY A 118 -21.22 -3.25 4.31
N GLN A 119 -20.02 -3.79 4.54
CA GLN A 119 -19.16 -3.42 5.67
C GLN A 119 -18.12 -2.36 5.32
N GLY A 120 -17.94 -2.03 4.05
CA GLY A 120 -16.93 -1.16 3.50
C GLY A 120 -15.88 -1.94 2.72
N ALA A 121 -15.04 -1.22 1.96
CA ALA A 121 -13.95 -1.84 1.22
C ALA A 121 -12.73 -2.10 2.13
N GLN A 122 -12.04 -3.20 1.88
CA GLN A 122 -10.84 -3.57 2.66
C GLN A 122 -9.57 -2.88 2.17
N TRP A 123 -9.58 -2.32 0.96
CA TRP A 123 -8.46 -1.54 0.42
C TRP A 123 -8.94 -0.50 -0.58
N TYR A 124 -8.09 0.50 -0.80
CA TYR A 124 -8.34 1.64 -1.69
C TYR A 124 -7.09 1.95 -2.51
N GLY A 125 -7.26 2.07 -3.84
CA GLY A 125 -6.21 2.49 -4.76
C GLY A 125 -6.21 4.00 -4.93
N PHE A 126 -5.17 4.69 -4.50
CA PHE A 126 -5.09 6.15 -4.57
C PHE A 126 -4.14 6.67 -5.66
N SER A 127 -3.50 5.79 -6.40
CA SER A 127 -2.69 6.14 -7.57
C SER A 127 -2.78 5.07 -8.64
N THR A 128 -2.72 5.48 -9.90
CA THR A 128 -2.68 4.59 -11.06
C THR A 128 -1.41 4.81 -11.85
N ARG A 129 -0.93 3.77 -12.54
CA ARG A 129 0.23 3.83 -13.43
C ARG A 129 -0.09 3.09 -14.72
N ALA A 130 0.26 3.70 -15.85
CA ALA A 130 0.21 3.01 -17.13
C ALA A 130 1.50 2.19 -17.35
N ARG A 131 1.38 0.99 -17.88
CA ARG A 131 2.49 0.26 -18.48
C ARG A 131 2.59 0.70 -19.92
N VAL A 132 3.73 1.26 -20.27
CA VAL A 132 3.95 1.80 -21.62
C VAL A 132 5.15 1.13 -22.26
N VAL A 133 5.12 1.03 -23.57
CA VAL A 133 6.25 0.59 -24.37
C VAL A 133 7.19 1.78 -24.55
N VAL A 134 8.45 1.60 -24.21
CA VAL A 134 9.51 2.57 -24.47
C VAL A 134 10.45 1.96 -25.51
N TYR A 135 10.75 2.69 -26.57
CA TYR A 135 11.57 2.20 -27.67
C TYR A 135 12.56 3.25 -28.18
N ASP A 136 13.66 2.77 -28.75
CA ASP A 136 14.65 3.59 -29.42
C ASP A 136 14.17 3.92 -30.84
N LYS A 137 13.80 5.18 -31.07
CA LYS A 137 13.29 5.67 -32.36
C LYS A 137 14.28 5.50 -33.53
N SER A 138 15.57 5.35 -33.24
CA SER A 138 16.57 5.12 -34.28
C SER A 138 16.64 3.67 -34.77
N LYS A 139 16.05 2.73 -33.98
CA LYS A 139 16.13 1.28 -34.22
C LYS A 139 14.81 0.61 -34.50
N VAL A 140 13.72 1.22 -34.06
CA VAL A 140 12.39 0.62 -34.11
C VAL A 140 11.37 1.65 -34.53
N ARG A 141 10.48 1.29 -35.45
CA ARG A 141 9.35 2.13 -35.81
C ARG A 141 8.26 1.97 -34.76
N ARG A 142 7.49 3.03 -34.51
CA ARG A 142 6.36 3.01 -33.58
C ARG A 142 5.36 1.88 -33.91
N ASP A 143 4.98 1.80 -35.17
CA ASP A 143 3.98 0.84 -35.67
C ASP A 143 4.41 -0.64 -35.52
N ASP A 144 5.66 -0.90 -35.18
CA ASP A 144 6.16 -2.25 -34.90
C ASP A 144 6.07 -2.65 -33.43
N VAL A 145 5.69 -1.72 -32.54
CA VAL A 145 5.71 -1.89 -31.07
C VAL A 145 4.60 -1.10 -30.36
N ASP A 146 3.53 -0.72 -31.05
CA ASP A 146 2.46 0.12 -30.50
C ASP A 146 1.51 -0.66 -29.58
N THR A 147 1.42 -1.97 -29.78
CA THR A 147 0.58 -2.88 -28.98
C THR A 147 1.39 -4.03 -28.37
N TYR A 148 0.86 -4.65 -27.32
CA TYR A 148 1.50 -5.83 -26.72
C TYR A 148 1.54 -7.01 -27.67
N GLN A 149 0.55 -7.16 -28.58
CA GLN A 149 0.52 -8.20 -29.59
C GLN A 149 1.66 -8.03 -30.59
N GLU A 150 1.94 -6.81 -31.04
CA GLU A 150 3.07 -6.53 -31.93
C GLU A 150 4.42 -6.83 -31.28
N LEU A 151 4.53 -6.62 -29.95
CA LEU A 151 5.75 -7.02 -29.24
C LEU A 151 6.03 -8.52 -29.32
N ALA A 152 4.99 -9.37 -29.42
CA ALA A 152 5.12 -10.81 -29.53
C ALA A 152 5.51 -11.30 -30.94
N GLU A 153 5.46 -10.43 -31.96
CA GLU A 153 5.84 -10.81 -33.32
C GLU A 153 7.32 -11.23 -33.43
N ALA A 154 7.58 -12.17 -34.33
CA ALA A 154 8.91 -12.74 -34.53
C ALA A 154 10.01 -11.69 -34.81
N LYS A 155 9.67 -10.56 -35.47
CA LYS A 155 10.58 -9.43 -35.72
C LYS A 155 11.15 -8.79 -34.45
N ASN A 156 10.46 -8.94 -33.32
CA ASN A 156 10.84 -8.39 -32.04
C ASN A 156 11.55 -9.40 -31.10
N LYS A 157 11.78 -10.64 -31.58
CA LYS A 157 12.47 -11.68 -30.80
C LYS A 157 13.87 -11.24 -30.38
N GLY A 158 14.16 -11.35 -29.07
CA GLY A 158 15.45 -10.96 -28.49
C GLY A 158 15.68 -9.46 -28.37
N ARG A 159 14.66 -8.64 -28.67
CA ARG A 159 14.73 -7.16 -28.59
C ARG A 159 13.94 -6.58 -27.43
N LEU A 160 13.16 -7.41 -26.75
CA LEU A 160 12.36 -7.01 -25.60
C LEU A 160 13.13 -7.09 -24.31
N CYS A 161 13.00 -6.04 -23.49
CA CYS A 161 13.47 -6.03 -22.12
C CYS A 161 12.28 -5.76 -21.19
N THR A 162 11.98 -6.69 -20.31
CA THR A 162 10.91 -6.57 -19.33
C THR A 162 11.37 -7.13 -17.98
N ARG A 163 10.57 -6.95 -16.95
CA ARG A 163 10.83 -7.54 -15.63
C ARG A 163 10.54 -9.05 -15.66
N SER A 164 10.99 -9.74 -14.60
CA SER A 164 10.63 -11.14 -14.39
C SER A 164 9.12 -11.37 -14.47
N GLY A 165 8.68 -12.51 -15.02
CA GLY A 165 7.28 -12.92 -15.04
C GLY A 165 6.64 -13.03 -13.65
N SER A 166 7.42 -13.28 -12.61
CA SER A 166 6.96 -13.29 -11.20
C SER A 166 6.82 -11.90 -10.57
N HIS A 167 7.28 -10.85 -11.25
CA HIS A 167 7.18 -9.49 -10.72
C HIS A 167 5.71 -9.03 -10.73
N PRO A 168 5.21 -8.37 -9.67
CA PRO A 168 3.81 -7.94 -9.55
C PRO A 168 3.30 -7.19 -10.78
N TYR A 169 4.14 -6.37 -11.41
CA TYR A 169 3.77 -5.62 -12.60
C TYR A 169 3.47 -6.50 -13.82
N ASN A 170 4.27 -7.55 -14.03
CA ASN A 170 4.03 -8.48 -15.13
C ASN A 170 2.86 -9.43 -14.81
N LEU A 171 2.70 -9.83 -13.55
CA LEU A 171 1.52 -10.60 -13.15
C LEU A 171 0.21 -9.83 -13.42
N SER A 172 0.16 -8.54 -13.08
CA SER A 172 -1.00 -7.70 -13.38
C SER A 172 -1.20 -7.48 -14.88
N LEU A 173 -0.11 -7.31 -15.65
CA LEU A 173 -0.19 -7.20 -17.11
C LEU A 173 -0.75 -8.48 -17.73
N PHE A 174 -0.18 -9.64 -17.42
CA PHE A 174 -0.64 -10.92 -17.93
C PHE A 174 -2.08 -11.24 -17.49
N GLY A 175 -2.44 -10.91 -16.26
CA GLY A 175 -3.82 -11.02 -15.78
C GLY A 175 -4.79 -10.19 -16.63
N SER A 176 -4.43 -8.95 -16.97
CA SER A 176 -5.21 -8.10 -17.87
C SER A 176 -5.27 -8.64 -19.29
N MET A 177 -4.16 -9.20 -19.82
CA MET A 177 -4.16 -9.83 -21.13
C MET A 177 -5.04 -11.08 -21.17
N LEU A 178 -5.01 -11.91 -20.13
CA LEU A 178 -5.88 -13.10 -20.01
C LEU A 178 -7.35 -12.71 -20.05
N GLU A 179 -7.73 -11.65 -19.33
CA GLU A 179 -9.11 -11.15 -19.31
C GLU A 179 -9.56 -10.62 -20.67
N HIS A 180 -8.72 -9.85 -21.37
CA HIS A 180 -9.11 -9.15 -22.60
C HIS A 180 -8.87 -9.96 -23.88
N LEU A 181 -7.84 -10.79 -23.91
CA LEU A 181 -7.42 -11.54 -25.10
C LEU A 181 -7.75 -13.04 -25.02
N GLY A 182 -8.01 -13.53 -23.81
CA GLY A 182 -8.17 -14.94 -23.51
C GLY A 182 -6.84 -15.70 -23.40
N PRO A 183 -6.85 -16.94 -22.85
CA PRO A 183 -5.62 -17.70 -22.57
C PRO A 183 -4.81 -18.00 -23.82
N VAL A 184 -5.43 -18.42 -24.90
CA VAL A 184 -4.73 -18.83 -26.13
C VAL A 184 -3.88 -17.70 -26.73
N LYS A 185 -4.44 -16.48 -26.81
CA LYS A 185 -3.72 -15.32 -27.38
C LYS A 185 -2.69 -14.73 -26.39
N THR A 186 -2.86 -14.99 -25.10
CA THR A 186 -1.93 -14.50 -24.08
C THR A 186 -0.71 -15.43 -23.95
N GLU A 187 -0.88 -16.73 -24.24
CA GLU A 187 0.19 -17.72 -24.19
C GLU A 187 1.05 -17.73 -25.46
N ALA A 188 0.48 -17.36 -26.60
CA ALA A 188 1.16 -17.32 -27.90
C ALA A 188 2.24 -16.25 -27.95
#